data_bee907a01e1d78de9bebd79e73fa7e52
#
_entry.id   bee907a01e1d78de9bebd79e73fa7e52
#
_cell.length_a   1.000
_cell.length_b   1.000
_cell.length_c   1.000
_cell.angle_alpha   90.00
_cell.angle_beta   90.00
_cell.angle_gamma   90.00
#
_symmetry.space_group_name_H-M   'P 1'
#
loop_
_entity.id
_entity.type
_entity.pdbx_description
1 polymer ?
#
loop_
_entity_poly.entity_id
_entity_poly.type
_entity_poly.pdbx_seq_one_letter_code
_entity_poly.pdbx_strand_id
1 'polypeptide(L)'
;MQEIKNMRLISHHDLNGFGNIGEGIHLHQTNDGKRILYMAHESAPKDITGIDVSDLRNPKMLVQTDLAYPHLRSNSLSIIDDIMLVAYQSLEPGQAGTGMGIFDIGNPEEPKRIGFLDTTGPYSRGCHCLWWVDGPYAHLSTGSADFQPRDQKDDQFYMIVDVENPERPVEAGRWWVPGTREGDDEPMPKRHPQFDSGHRLHNA
;
A
#
# COMPACT_ATOMS: atom_id res chain seq x y z
N MET A 1 -14.10 28.03 -14.96
CA MET A 1 -12.73 28.49 -14.57
C MET A 1 -12.48 28.00 -13.17
N GLN A 2 -11.43 27.21 -12.96
CA GLN A 2 -11.01 26.83 -11.61
C GLN A 2 -10.36 28.05 -10.96
N GLU A 3 -10.89 28.51 -9.83
CA GLU A 3 -10.31 29.65 -9.11
C GLU A 3 -9.13 29.15 -8.26
N ILE A 4 -7.93 29.54 -8.62
CA ILE A 4 -6.69 29.20 -7.89
C ILE A 4 -6.25 30.45 -7.10
N LYS A 5 -6.20 30.34 -5.76
CA LYS A 5 -5.77 31.43 -4.87
C LYS A 5 -4.45 31.03 -4.17
N ASN A 6 -3.45 31.90 -4.30
CA ASN A 6 -2.12 31.72 -3.69
C ASN A 6 -1.36 30.46 -4.17
N MET A 7 -1.71 29.93 -5.33
CA MET A 7 -1.06 28.79 -5.97
C MET A 7 -0.86 29.08 -7.46
N ARG A 8 0.12 28.42 -8.05
CA ARG A 8 0.39 28.47 -9.49
C ARG A 8 0.61 27.05 -10.00
N LEU A 9 -0.16 26.62 -11.00
CA LEU A 9 0.12 25.39 -11.72
C LEU A 9 1.47 25.51 -12.43
N ILE A 10 2.39 24.58 -12.14
CA ILE A 10 3.72 24.53 -12.75
C ILE A 10 3.71 23.59 -13.95
N SER A 11 3.14 22.40 -13.78
CA SER A 11 3.04 21.37 -14.81
C SER A 11 1.87 20.42 -14.53
N HIS A 12 1.56 19.61 -15.51
CA HIS A 12 0.56 18.54 -15.42
C HIS A 12 1.07 17.32 -16.21
N HIS A 13 0.82 16.12 -15.70
CA HIS A 13 1.10 14.86 -16.38
C HIS A 13 -0.15 13.98 -16.31
N ASP A 14 -0.54 13.36 -17.42
CA ASP A 14 -1.76 12.55 -17.54
C ASP A 14 -1.55 11.06 -17.22
N LEU A 15 -0.32 10.67 -16.81
CA LEU A 15 0.05 9.28 -16.49
C LEU A 15 -0.23 8.29 -17.65
N ASN A 16 0.03 8.71 -18.89
CA ASN A 16 -0.30 7.94 -20.11
C ASN A 16 -1.80 7.57 -20.19
N GLY A 17 -2.67 8.46 -19.71
CA GLY A 17 -4.11 8.26 -19.70
C GLY A 17 -4.65 7.34 -18.58
N PHE A 18 -3.78 6.89 -17.67
CA PHE A 18 -4.19 6.09 -16.52
C PHE A 18 -3.88 6.82 -15.20
N GLY A 19 -4.88 7.48 -14.65
CA GLY A 19 -4.82 8.11 -13.33
C GLY A 19 -5.09 7.09 -12.22
N ASN A 20 -6.19 7.25 -11.52
CA ASN A 20 -6.65 6.38 -10.43
C ASN A 20 -5.57 6.10 -9.39
N ILE A 21 -4.89 7.18 -8.95
CA ILE A 21 -3.83 7.11 -7.95
C ILE A 21 -4.44 6.72 -6.61
N GLY A 22 -3.79 5.76 -5.92
CA GLY A 22 -4.12 5.33 -4.58
C GLY A 22 -3.62 6.28 -3.50
N GLU A 23 -3.61 5.81 -2.27
CA GLU A 23 -3.13 6.57 -1.11
C GLU A 23 -1.60 6.66 -1.05
N GLY A 24 -0.89 5.77 -1.78
CA GLY A 24 0.56 5.70 -1.81
C GLY A 24 1.18 6.67 -2.79
N ILE A 25 1.74 7.76 -2.28
CA ILE A 25 2.56 8.72 -3.04
C ILE A 25 3.83 8.98 -2.24
N HIS A 26 5.01 8.76 -2.85
CA HIS A 26 6.30 8.97 -2.21
C HIS A 26 7.30 9.64 -3.15
N LEU A 27 8.00 10.67 -2.66
CA LEU A 27 9.09 11.32 -3.39
C LEU A 27 10.42 10.68 -2.98
N HIS A 28 11.03 9.95 -3.89
CA HIS A 28 12.36 9.36 -3.72
C HIS A 28 13.44 10.24 -4.34
N GLN A 29 14.56 10.39 -3.65
CA GLN A 29 15.75 11.04 -4.19
C GLN A 29 16.84 10.00 -4.42
N THR A 30 17.23 9.81 -5.67
CA THR A 30 18.29 8.88 -6.06
C THR A 30 19.67 9.39 -5.65
N ASN A 31 20.66 8.50 -5.60
CA ASN A 31 22.05 8.85 -5.24
C ASN A 31 22.70 9.86 -6.23
N ASP A 32 22.27 9.91 -7.48
CA ASP A 32 22.70 10.88 -8.48
C ASP A 32 21.90 12.20 -8.43
N GLY A 33 20.99 12.33 -7.44
CA GLY A 33 20.24 13.56 -7.16
C GLY A 33 18.96 13.75 -7.96
N LYS A 34 18.52 12.78 -8.75
CA LYS A 34 17.20 12.79 -9.39
C LYS A 34 16.10 12.69 -8.34
N ARG A 35 14.95 13.27 -8.64
CA ARG A 35 13.73 13.18 -7.80
C ARG A 35 12.66 12.44 -8.56
N ILE A 36 12.28 11.28 -8.03
CA ILE A 36 11.29 10.40 -8.63
C ILE A 36 10.04 10.39 -7.75
N LEU A 37 8.91 10.77 -8.30
CA LEU A 37 7.61 10.65 -7.64
C LEU A 37 7.00 9.29 -7.98
N TYR A 38 6.98 8.39 -7.00
CA TYR A 38 6.30 7.11 -7.10
C TYR A 38 4.85 7.21 -6.63
N MET A 39 3.97 6.52 -7.33
CA MET A 39 2.53 6.50 -7.08
C MET A 39 2.01 5.07 -7.22
N ALA A 40 1.18 4.65 -6.27
CA ALA A 40 0.39 3.43 -6.33
C ALA A 40 -0.97 3.69 -7.01
N HIS A 41 -1.67 2.63 -7.45
CA HIS A 41 -2.94 2.74 -8.15
C HIS A 41 -4.07 1.94 -7.49
N GLU A 42 -5.28 2.53 -7.45
CA GLU A 42 -6.50 1.96 -6.85
C GLU A 42 -7.13 0.82 -7.65
N SER A 43 -6.65 0.53 -8.86
CA SER A 43 -7.20 -0.53 -9.69
C SER A 43 -6.25 -1.01 -10.77
N ALA A 44 -6.45 -2.23 -11.22
CA ALA A 44 -5.84 -2.76 -12.43
C ALA A 44 -6.18 -1.89 -13.67
N PRO A 45 -5.32 -1.92 -14.69
CA PRO A 45 -4.17 -2.81 -14.85
C PRO A 45 -2.86 -2.30 -14.24
N LYS A 46 -2.77 -1.03 -13.80
CA LYS A 46 -1.51 -0.45 -13.36
C LYS A 46 -1.22 -0.73 -11.90
N ASP A 47 0.07 -1.01 -11.64
CA ASP A 47 0.61 -1.30 -10.32
C ASP A 47 1.24 -0.05 -9.72
N ILE A 48 2.41 0.35 -10.19
CA ILE A 48 3.13 1.53 -9.75
C ILE A 48 3.52 2.40 -10.95
N THR A 49 3.57 3.71 -10.71
CA THR A 49 4.08 4.69 -11.68
C THR A 49 5.19 5.50 -11.04
N GLY A 50 6.32 5.63 -11.73
CA GLY A 50 7.45 6.51 -11.36
C GLY A 50 7.60 7.63 -12.37
N ILE A 51 7.63 8.88 -11.90
CA ILE A 51 7.83 10.07 -12.72
C ILE A 51 9.08 10.83 -12.24
N ASP A 52 10.00 11.12 -13.15
CA ASP A 52 11.09 12.04 -12.88
C ASP A 52 10.52 13.47 -12.80
N VAL A 53 10.61 14.04 -11.61
CA VAL A 53 10.20 15.42 -11.28
C VAL A 53 11.40 16.31 -10.94
N SER A 54 12.61 15.94 -11.36
CA SER A 54 13.82 16.74 -11.16
C SER A 54 13.68 18.11 -11.81
N ASP A 55 13.09 18.18 -13.00
CA ASP A 55 12.56 19.41 -13.60
C ASP A 55 11.04 19.46 -13.40
N LEU A 56 10.58 20.25 -12.43
CA LEU A 56 9.16 20.40 -12.11
C LEU A 56 8.31 20.96 -13.26
N ARG A 57 8.93 21.61 -14.26
CA ARG A 57 8.22 22.16 -15.43
C ARG A 57 8.04 21.15 -16.54
N ASN A 58 8.83 20.07 -16.50
CA ASN A 58 8.86 19.06 -17.54
C ASN A 58 8.98 17.65 -16.93
N PRO A 59 7.98 17.20 -16.13
CA PRO A 59 7.97 15.86 -15.54
C PRO A 59 7.97 14.80 -16.65
N LYS A 60 8.72 13.71 -16.43
CA LYS A 60 8.87 12.63 -17.42
C LYS A 60 8.49 11.30 -16.81
N MET A 61 7.64 10.56 -17.50
CA MET A 61 7.37 9.16 -17.17
C MET A 61 8.67 8.36 -17.27
N LEU A 62 9.07 7.67 -16.20
CA LEU A 62 10.18 6.73 -16.19
C LEU A 62 9.70 5.30 -16.30
N VAL A 63 8.74 4.93 -15.48
CA VAL A 63 8.25 3.57 -15.39
C VAL A 63 6.76 3.57 -15.06
N GLN A 64 6.04 2.61 -15.62
CA GLN A 64 4.67 2.28 -15.23
C GLN A 64 4.51 0.78 -15.40
N THR A 65 4.32 0.07 -14.28
CA THR A 65 4.19 -1.39 -14.25
C THR A 65 2.74 -1.83 -14.23
N ASP A 66 2.49 -3.10 -14.53
CA ASP A 66 1.17 -3.71 -14.50
C ASP A 66 1.02 -4.68 -13.34
N LEU A 67 -0.17 -4.70 -12.72
CA LEU A 67 -0.54 -5.66 -11.69
C LEU A 67 -0.53 -7.10 -12.24
N ALA A 68 -0.09 -8.05 -11.41
CA ALA A 68 -0.06 -9.47 -11.77
C ALA A 68 -1.45 -10.06 -11.99
N TYR A 69 -2.48 -9.50 -11.35
CA TYR A 69 -3.86 -9.98 -11.42
C TYR A 69 -4.85 -8.82 -11.53
N PRO A 70 -5.95 -8.97 -12.31
CA PRO A 70 -6.93 -7.90 -12.52
C PRO A 70 -7.81 -7.59 -11.29
N HIS A 71 -7.81 -8.44 -10.26
CA HIS A 71 -8.53 -8.24 -9.00
C HIS A 71 -7.73 -7.48 -7.95
N LEU A 72 -6.44 -7.21 -8.21
CA LEU A 72 -5.60 -6.46 -7.29
C LEU A 72 -5.65 -4.96 -7.51
N ARG A 73 -5.24 -4.25 -6.47
CA ARG A 73 -4.81 -2.85 -6.49
C ARG A 73 -3.55 -2.70 -5.64
N SER A 74 -2.67 -1.79 -6.01
CA SER A 74 -1.54 -1.34 -5.20
C SER A 74 -1.93 -0.07 -4.47
N ASN A 75 -2.56 -0.18 -3.31
CA ASN A 75 -3.23 0.95 -2.68
C ASN A 75 -2.28 1.95 -2.02
N SER A 76 -1.19 1.46 -1.45
CA SER A 76 -0.25 2.26 -0.65
C SER A 76 1.18 1.85 -0.92
N LEU A 77 2.11 2.79 -0.79
CA LEU A 77 3.55 2.52 -0.88
C LEU A 77 4.35 3.40 0.09
N SER A 78 5.53 2.92 0.48
CA SER A 78 6.51 3.68 1.27
C SER A 78 7.92 3.31 0.83
N ILE A 79 8.87 4.27 0.94
CA ILE A 79 10.23 4.11 0.46
C ILE A 79 11.20 4.56 1.54
N ILE A 80 12.22 3.73 1.81
CA ILE A 80 13.42 4.10 2.56
C ILE A 80 14.63 3.70 1.73
N ASP A 81 15.56 4.61 1.54
CA ASP A 81 16.69 4.44 0.65
C ASP A 81 16.23 3.97 -0.74
N ASP A 82 16.80 2.89 -1.27
CA ASP A 82 16.44 2.31 -2.55
C ASP A 82 15.48 1.11 -2.43
N ILE A 83 14.77 0.97 -1.30
CA ILE A 83 13.78 -0.07 -1.08
C ILE A 83 12.38 0.52 -1.01
N MET A 84 11.47 -0.03 -1.82
CA MET A 84 10.06 0.36 -1.85
C MET A 84 9.18 -0.81 -1.39
N LEU A 85 8.29 -0.53 -0.44
CA LEU A 85 7.21 -1.42 -0.02
C LEU A 85 5.92 -1.01 -0.74
N VAL A 86 5.15 -1.99 -1.22
CA VAL A 86 3.86 -1.78 -1.91
C VAL A 86 2.79 -2.68 -1.31
N ALA A 87 1.66 -2.09 -0.91
CA ALA A 87 0.51 -2.82 -0.36
C ALA A 87 -0.38 -3.33 -1.50
N TYR A 88 -0.66 -4.64 -1.51
CA TYR A 88 -1.56 -5.28 -2.47
C TYR A 88 -2.83 -5.75 -1.79
N GLN A 89 -3.95 -5.23 -2.29
CA GLN A 89 -5.28 -5.55 -1.79
C GLN A 89 -6.21 -5.96 -2.94
N SER A 90 -7.20 -6.82 -2.63
CA SER A 90 -8.34 -7.12 -3.48
C SER A 90 -9.64 -6.58 -2.88
N LEU A 91 -10.70 -6.48 -3.68
CA LEU A 91 -12.03 -6.11 -3.19
C LEU A 91 -12.69 -7.25 -2.42
N GLU A 92 -12.48 -8.49 -2.87
CA GLU A 92 -13.04 -9.70 -2.27
C GLU A 92 -11.95 -10.46 -1.51
N PRO A 93 -12.29 -11.12 -0.39
CA PRO A 93 -11.34 -11.95 0.34
C PRO A 93 -10.96 -13.22 -0.43
N GLY A 94 -9.87 -13.86 -0.03
CA GLY A 94 -9.42 -15.13 -0.58
C GLY A 94 -8.70 -15.05 -1.93
N GLN A 95 -8.40 -13.86 -2.43
CA GLN A 95 -7.77 -13.67 -3.73
C GLN A 95 -6.24 -13.77 -3.63
N ALA A 96 -5.63 -14.45 -4.60
CA ALA A 96 -4.18 -14.62 -4.67
C ALA A 96 -3.44 -13.30 -4.93
N GLY A 97 -2.18 -13.22 -4.45
CA GLY A 97 -1.29 -12.09 -4.70
C GLY A 97 -1.52 -10.90 -3.78
N THR A 98 -2.37 -11.05 -2.75
CA THR A 98 -2.60 -10.02 -1.73
C THR A 98 -1.53 -10.07 -0.64
N GLY A 99 -1.09 -8.89 -0.17
CA GLY A 99 -0.02 -8.80 0.83
C GLY A 99 0.85 -7.57 0.66
N MET A 100 2.16 -7.69 0.91
CA MET A 100 3.12 -6.61 0.74
C MET A 100 4.28 -7.04 -0.15
N GLY A 101 4.44 -6.36 -1.29
CA GLY A 101 5.61 -6.52 -2.17
C GLY A 101 6.76 -5.63 -1.71
N ILE A 102 7.99 -6.12 -1.90
CA ILE A 102 9.23 -5.40 -1.61
C ILE A 102 10.05 -5.31 -2.88
N PHE A 103 10.44 -4.09 -3.24
CA PHE A 103 11.13 -3.80 -4.49
C PHE A 103 12.45 -3.08 -4.24
N ASP A 104 13.48 -3.49 -4.95
CA ASP A 104 14.69 -2.71 -5.18
C ASP A 104 14.41 -1.69 -6.30
N ILE A 105 14.61 -0.42 -6.00
CA ILE A 105 14.44 0.72 -6.91
C ILE A 105 15.75 1.49 -7.14
N GLY A 106 16.90 0.90 -6.85
CA GLY A 106 18.23 1.46 -7.17
C GLY A 106 18.39 1.79 -8.64
N ASN A 107 17.70 1.05 -9.53
CA ASN A 107 17.41 1.49 -10.90
C ASN A 107 15.95 1.95 -10.98
N PRO A 108 15.65 3.27 -11.00
CA PRO A 108 14.28 3.77 -10.97
C PRO A 108 13.47 3.49 -12.23
N GLU A 109 14.12 3.12 -13.33
CA GLU A 109 13.45 2.73 -14.58
C GLU A 109 13.02 1.25 -14.58
N GLU A 110 13.56 0.44 -13.65
CA GLU A 110 13.32 -1.00 -13.57
C GLU A 110 13.16 -1.47 -12.11
N PRO A 111 12.08 -1.10 -11.41
CA PRO A 111 11.78 -1.61 -10.09
C PRO A 111 11.74 -3.14 -10.08
N LYS A 112 12.55 -3.75 -9.21
CA LYS A 112 12.72 -5.19 -9.18
C LYS A 112 12.18 -5.79 -7.89
N ARG A 113 11.16 -6.65 -7.98
CA ARG A 113 10.63 -7.32 -6.78
C ARG A 113 11.66 -8.29 -6.21
N ILE A 114 12.07 -8.06 -4.96
CA ILE A 114 13.05 -8.85 -4.21
C ILE A 114 12.43 -9.67 -3.09
N GLY A 115 11.23 -9.29 -2.61
CA GLY A 115 10.53 -9.98 -1.54
C GLY A 115 9.02 -9.85 -1.62
N PHE A 116 8.33 -10.70 -0.84
CA PHE A 116 6.87 -10.65 -0.72
C PHE A 116 6.41 -11.25 0.61
N LEU A 117 5.58 -10.51 1.36
CA LEU A 117 4.81 -11.02 2.49
C LEU A 117 3.42 -11.39 2.00
N ASP A 118 3.12 -12.69 1.95
CA ASP A 118 1.79 -13.18 1.57
C ASP A 118 0.83 -13.09 2.76
N THR A 119 -0.25 -12.34 2.61
CA THR A 119 -1.33 -12.25 3.58
C THR A 119 -2.66 -12.79 3.04
N THR A 120 -2.60 -13.57 1.95
CA THR A 120 -3.77 -14.24 1.36
C THR A 120 -4.42 -15.17 2.39
N GLY A 121 -5.74 -15.17 2.45
CA GLY A 121 -6.50 -16.04 3.34
C GLY A 121 -8.00 -15.94 3.10
N PRO A 122 -8.80 -16.92 3.56
CA PRO A 122 -10.22 -17.02 3.22
C PRO A 122 -11.05 -15.81 3.62
N TYR A 123 -10.58 -15.05 4.62
CA TYR A 123 -11.23 -13.84 5.12
C TYR A 123 -10.41 -12.57 4.83
N SER A 124 -9.19 -12.72 4.32
CA SER A 124 -8.26 -11.63 4.06
C SER A 124 -8.45 -11.07 2.65
N ARG A 125 -8.52 -9.75 2.57
CA ARG A 125 -8.41 -9.00 1.31
C ARG A 125 -6.99 -8.51 1.05
N GLY A 126 -6.04 -8.84 1.93
CA GLY A 126 -4.64 -8.42 1.84
C GLY A 126 -4.32 -7.12 2.57
N CYS A 127 -3.22 -6.50 2.18
CA CYS A 127 -2.73 -5.27 2.77
C CYS A 127 -3.41 -4.05 2.13
N HIS A 128 -4.06 -3.22 2.95
CA HIS A 128 -4.72 -2.00 2.50
C HIS A 128 -3.77 -0.82 2.51
N CYS A 129 -3.14 -0.56 3.64
CA CYS A 129 -2.25 0.56 3.82
C CYS A 129 -0.99 0.12 4.56
N LEU A 130 0.11 0.78 4.29
CA LEU A 130 1.37 0.55 4.98
C LEU A 130 2.07 1.86 5.31
N TRP A 131 2.88 1.81 6.36
CA TRP A 131 3.72 2.90 6.80
C TRP A 131 5.11 2.39 7.18
N TRP A 132 6.15 2.96 6.57
CA TRP A 132 7.52 2.63 6.87
C TRP A 132 8.36 3.92 6.81
N VAL A 133 8.88 4.35 7.96
CA VAL A 133 9.52 5.67 8.13
C VAL A 133 11.00 5.54 8.39
N ASP A 134 11.36 4.58 9.25
CA ASP A 134 12.74 4.30 9.63
C ASP A 134 12.87 2.88 10.20
N GLY A 135 14.12 2.43 10.34
CA GLY A 135 14.45 1.15 10.98
C GLY A 135 13.89 -0.07 10.24
N PRO A 136 13.91 -1.24 10.91
CA PRO A 136 13.57 -2.51 10.27
C PRO A 136 12.06 -2.84 10.26
N TYR A 137 11.19 -2.00 10.84
CA TYR A 137 9.79 -2.36 11.04
C TYR A 137 8.85 -1.56 10.14
N ALA A 138 8.10 -2.28 9.31
CA ALA A 138 6.97 -1.75 8.56
C ALA A 138 5.66 -2.01 9.33
N HIS A 139 4.72 -1.08 9.23
CA HIS A 139 3.44 -1.08 9.91
C HIS A 139 2.32 -1.21 8.88
N LEU A 140 1.46 -2.21 9.02
CA LEU A 140 0.46 -2.58 8.03
C LEU A 140 -0.95 -2.58 8.60
N SER A 141 -1.90 -2.11 7.81
CA SER A 141 -3.31 -2.42 7.93
C SER A 141 -3.62 -3.58 6.99
N THR A 142 -3.81 -4.79 7.50
CA THR A 142 -3.89 -6.00 6.69
C THR A 142 -4.80 -7.07 7.30
N GLY A 143 -5.24 -8.02 6.48
CA GLY A 143 -5.74 -9.31 6.93
C GLY A 143 -4.62 -10.35 6.94
N SER A 144 -4.94 -11.59 7.31
CA SER A 144 -4.07 -12.76 7.19
C SER A 144 -4.89 -14.06 7.14
N ALA A 145 -4.24 -15.17 6.77
CA ALA A 145 -4.89 -16.46 6.61
C ALA A 145 -5.50 -17.01 7.93
N ASP A 146 -4.91 -16.66 9.07
CA ASP A 146 -5.28 -17.13 10.41
C ASP A 146 -6.14 -16.12 11.19
N PHE A 147 -6.55 -15.02 10.54
CA PHE A 147 -7.43 -14.02 11.14
C PHE A 147 -8.83 -14.12 10.54
N GLN A 148 -9.74 -14.76 11.28
CA GLN A 148 -11.16 -14.79 10.94
C GLN A 148 -11.89 -13.69 11.71
N PRO A 149 -12.39 -12.64 11.04
CA PRO A 149 -13.19 -11.62 11.72
C PRO A 149 -14.60 -12.15 12.02
N ARG A 150 -15.20 -11.71 13.13
CA ARG A 150 -16.62 -11.99 13.43
C ARG A 150 -17.58 -11.27 12.49
N ASP A 151 -17.15 -10.17 11.92
CA ASP A 151 -17.85 -9.45 10.85
C ASP A 151 -16.82 -9.05 9.79
N GLN A 152 -17.14 -9.28 8.51
CA GLN A 152 -16.22 -8.99 7.39
C GLN A 152 -15.79 -7.50 7.33
N LYS A 153 -16.52 -6.60 7.94
CA LYS A 153 -16.12 -5.19 8.07
C LYS A 153 -14.92 -4.99 9.02
N ASP A 154 -14.53 -6.00 9.81
CA ASP A 154 -13.42 -5.96 10.76
C ASP A 154 -12.22 -6.77 10.27
N ASP A 155 -12.11 -7.00 8.98
CA ASP A 155 -11.13 -7.88 8.33
C ASP A 155 -9.69 -7.37 8.32
N GLN A 156 -9.45 -6.14 8.79
CA GLN A 156 -8.13 -5.53 8.81
C GLN A 156 -7.70 -5.20 10.24
N PHE A 157 -6.51 -5.67 10.57
CA PHE A 157 -5.86 -5.44 11.85
C PHE A 157 -4.47 -4.82 11.66
N TYR A 158 -3.86 -4.38 12.75
CA TYR A 158 -2.50 -3.86 12.76
C TYR A 158 -1.49 -5.00 12.79
N MET A 159 -0.56 -4.99 11.82
CA MET A 159 0.56 -5.93 11.77
C MET A 159 1.87 -5.15 11.70
N ILE A 160 2.86 -5.59 12.49
CA ILE A 160 4.24 -5.14 12.41
C ILE A 160 5.02 -6.20 11.65
N VAL A 161 5.77 -5.79 10.65
CA VAL A 161 6.60 -6.67 9.83
C VAL A 161 8.05 -6.25 9.94
N ASP A 162 8.90 -7.21 10.27
CA ASP A 162 10.34 -7.05 10.20
C ASP A 162 10.79 -7.19 8.74
N VAL A 163 11.39 -6.13 8.21
CA VAL A 163 11.92 -6.00 6.85
C VAL A 163 13.44 -5.79 6.83
N GLU A 164 14.15 -6.07 7.95
CA GLU A 164 15.62 -5.99 7.99
C GLU A 164 16.25 -6.82 6.89
N ASN A 165 15.68 -8.02 6.63
CA ASN A 165 15.97 -8.76 5.42
C ASN A 165 14.80 -8.62 4.42
N PRO A 166 14.90 -7.71 3.43
CA PRO A 166 13.79 -7.43 2.52
C PRO A 166 13.42 -8.61 1.60
N GLU A 167 14.31 -9.60 1.42
CA GLU A 167 13.99 -10.83 0.68
C GLU A 167 13.14 -11.81 1.50
N ARG A 168 13.10 -11.65 2.83
CA ARG A 168 12.41 -12.55 3.77
C ARG A 168 11.68 -11.78 4.86
N PRO A 169 10.67 -10.98 4.51
CA PRO A 169 9.88 -10.25 5.48
C PRO A 169 9.15 -11.23 6.41
N VAL A 170 9.11 -10.92 7.70
CA VAL A 170 8.43 -11.75 8.70
C VAL A 170 7.55 -10.91 9.61
N GLU A 171 6.39 -11.45 10.00
CA GLU A 171 5.57 -10.82 11.01
C GLU A 171 6.30 -10.78 12.36
N ALA A 172 6.43 -9.58 12.92
CA ALA A 172 7.03 -9.34 14.25
C ALA A 172 5.98 -9.21 15.35
N GLY A 173 4.75 -8.81 15.00
CA GLY A 173 3.65 -8.68 15.95
C GLY A 173 2.37 -8.20 15.30
N ARG A 174 1.25 -8.29 16.06
CA ARG A 174 -0.07 -7.83 15.60
C ARG A 174 -0.94 -7.34 16.75
N TRP A 175 -1.92 -6.51 16.40
CA TRP A 175 -2.97 -6.08 17.31
C TRP A 175 -4.29 -5.85 16.55
N TRP A 176 -5.40 -6.16 17.19
CA TRP A 176 -6.75 -5.88 16.70
C TRP A 176 -7.65 -5.38 17.84
N VAL A 177 -8.79 -4.82 17.49
CA VAL A 177 -9.78 -4.42 18.49
C VAL A 177 -10.36 -5.68 19.15
N PRO A 178 -10.20 -5.89 20.48
CA PRO A 178 -10.70 -7.06 21.17
C PRO A 178 -12.21 -7.29 20.91
N GLY A 179 -12.57 -8.55 20.67
CA GLY A 179 -13.94 -8.95 20.34
C GLY A 179 -14.29 -8.92 18.86
N THR A 180 -13.37 -8.49 17.98
CA THR A 180 -13.62 -8.48 16.52
C THR A 180 -13.19 -9.76 15.80
N ARG A 181 -12.35 -10.59 16.43
CA ARG A 181 -11.87 -11.85 15.89
C ARG A 181 -12.65 -13.04 16.45
N GLU A 182 -12.89 -14.07 15.66
CA GLU A 182 -13.42 -15.33 16.15
C GLU A 182 -12.45 -15.96 17.17
N GLY A 183 -13.02 -16.42 18.29
CA GLY A 183 -12.25 -16.98 19.41
C GLY A 183 -11.79 -15.96 20.44
N ASP A 184 -12.06 -14.67 20.26
CA ASP A 184 -11.85 -13.68 21.34
C ASP A 184 -12.83 -13.93 22.50
N ASP A 185 -12.36 -13.79 23.73
CA ASP A 185 -13.19 -13.89 24.93
C ASP A 185 -14.09 -12.65 25.11
N GLU A 186 -13.66 -11.50 24.60
CA GLU A 186 -14.40 -10.25 24.72
C GLU A 186 -15.62 -10.24 23.79
N PRO A 187 -16.70 -9.57 24.21
CA PRO A 187 -17.85 -9.35 23.35
C PRO A 187 -17.50 -8.43 22.17
N MET A 188 -18.18 -8.60 21.06
CA MET A 188 -18.05 -7.68 19.94
C MET A 188 -18.30 -6.22 20.38
N PRO A 189 -17.42 -5.29 20.04
CA PRO A 189 -17.59 -3.89 20.41
C PRO A 189 -18.84 -3.30 19.75
N LYS A 190 -19.48 -2.37 20.45
CA LYS A 190 -20.70 -1.72 19.96
C LYS A 190 -20.38 -0.88 18.72
N ARG A 191 -21.16 -1.07 17.67
CA ARG A 191 -21.09 -0.26 16.47
C ARG A 191 -21.94 1.01 16.57
N HIS A 192 -21.55 2.03 15.80
CA HIS A 192 -22.37 3.26 15.73
C HIS A 192 -23.68 2.94 14.97
N PRO A 193 -24.85 3.33 15.52
CA PRO A 193 -26.15 2.89 14.97
C PRO A 193 -26.47 3.47 13.57
N GLN A 194 -25.82 4.57 13.18
CA GLN A 194 -26.07 5.26 11.91
C GLN A 194 -24.89 5.22 10.96
N PHE A 195 -23.70 4.86 11.47
CA PHE A 195 -22.47 4.88 10.68
C PHE A 195 -21.59 3.72 11.09
N ASP A 196 -21.73 2.62 10.38
CA ASP A 196 -20.99 1.40 10.65
C ASP A 196 -20.05 1.07 9.48
N SER A 197 -18.81 1.50 9.60
CA SER A 197 -17.71 1.13 8.69
C SER A 197 -16.85 -0.04 9.20
N GLY A 198 -17.25 -0.66 10.34
CA GLY A 198 -16.46 -1.65 11.05
C GLY A 198 -15.44 -1.04 12.01
N HIS A 199 -14.71 -1.93 12.67
CA HIS A 199 -13.57 -1.62 13.54
C HIS A 199 -12.23 -1.98 12.87
N ARG A 200 -12.22 -1.99 11.53
CA ARG A 200 -10.99 -2.27 10.79
C ARG A 200 -10.00 -1.12 10.94
N LEU A 201 -8.73 -1.47 10.99
CA LEU A 201 -7.66 -0.48 10.84
C LEU A 201 -7.67 0.07 9.41
N HIS A 202 -7.46 1.37 9.25
CA HIS A 202 -7.30 2.00 7.93
C HIS A 202 -5.83 2.36 7.69
N ASN A 203 -5.26 3.21 8.55
CA ASN A 203 -3.85 3.58 8.50
C ASN A 203 -3.11 3.05 9.73
N ALA A 204 -1.88 2.61 9.55
CA ALA A 204 -1.00 2.15 10.60
C ALA A 204 -0.10 3.28 11.11
#